data_3fa63c5bb59b74290624f32932ccbe57
#
_entry.id   3fa63c5bb59b74290624f32932ccbe57
#
_cell.length_a   1.000
_cell.length_b   1.000
_cell.length_c   1.000
_cell.angle_alpha   90.00
_cell.angle_beta   90.00
_cell.angle_gamma   90.00
#
_symmetry.space_group_name_H-M   'P 1'
#
loop_
_entity.id
_entity.type
_entity.pdbx_description
1 polymer ?
#
loop_
_entity_poly.entity_id
_entity_poly.type
_entity_poly.pdbx_seq_one_letter_code
_entity_poly.pdbx_strand_id
1 'polypeptide(L)'
;MRFWNHHCDVAGMPGLTAYAGFTQVARPNKGDFVFVSAASGAVGQVVGQLAKIAGCYVVGSAGSDEKVSLLKTKFGFDDAFNYKSETDLGAALKRCLPDGIDIYFDSVGGATLDAALLQMRHGGRVAVCGMISQYGLEEPYGVRNLYCIIGKTIRVEGFNVNGYFHLYPRFEEEMAGYIKDGKVTIVEDVVEGIGSAPAALIGLFSGKNVGKQLVAIAGA
;
A
#
# COMPACT_ATOMS: atom_id res chain seq x y z
N MET A 1 -29.22 -2.32 -3.41
CA MET A 1 -27.78 -2.05 -3.57
C MET A 1 -27.19 -2.00 -2.17
N ARG A 2 -26.40 -3.01 -1.76
CA ARG A 2 -25.99 -3.18 -0.35
C ARG A 2 -24.77 -2.30 -0.08
N PHE A 3 -24.98 -1.11 0.49
CA PHE A 3 -23.92 -0.19 0.94
C PHE A 3 -23.05 -0.74 2.10
N TRP A 4 -23.45 -1.84 2.73
CA TRP A 4 -22.83 -2.38 3.93
C TRP A 4 -21.49 -3.09 3.71
N ASN A 5 -21.21 -3.61 2.52
CA ASN A 5 -19.94 -4.28 2.25
C ASN A 5 -18.78 -3.28 2.08
N HIS A 6 -19.06 -2.04 1.67
CA HIS A 6 -18.03 -1.03 1.47
C HIS A 6 -17.51 -0.38 2.77
N HIS A 7 -18.27 -0.47 3.87
CA HIS A 7 -17.81 0.10 5.16
C HIS A 7 -16.67 -0.69 5.80
N CYS A 8 -16.55 -1.99 5.52
CA CYS A 8 -15.44 -2.79 6.06
C CYS A 8 -14.15 -2.65 5.27
N ASP A 9 -14.18 -2.12 4.05
CA ASP A 9 -13.04 -2.05 3.15
C ASP A 9 -12.60 -0.62 2.83
N VAL A 10 -13.21 0.03 1.88
CA VAL A 10 -12.81 1.37 1.42
C VAL A 10 -13.31 2.48 2.31
N ALA A 11 -14.53 2.37 2.81
CA ALA A 11 -15.10 3.33 3.77
C ALA A 11 -14.71 3.02 5.22
N GLY A 12 -13.95 1.94 5.46
CA GLY A 12 -13.46 1.54 6.77
C GLY A 12 -12.05 2.01 7.08
N MET A 13 -11.47 1.41 8.12
CA MET A 13 -10.13 1.75 8.62
C MET A 13 -9.03 1.65 7.54
N PRO A 14 -8.96 0.62 6.66
CA PRO A 14 -7.91 0.55 5.65
C PRO A 14 -7.97 1.70 4.63
N GLY A 15 -9.17 2.11 4.22
CA GLY A 15 -9.35 3.23 3.29
C GLY A 15 -8.97 4.55 3.93
N LEU A 16 -9.41 4.83 5.17
CA LEU A 16 -8.99 6.03 5.90
C LEU A 16 -7.48 6.04 6.13
N THR A 17 -6.88 4.86 6.42
CA THR A 17 -5.42 4.73 6.56
C THR A 17 -4.70 5.12 5.27
N ALA A 18 -5.17 4.60 4.13
CA ALA A 18 -4.61 4.93 2.83
C ALA A 18 -4.75 6.43 2.53
N TYR A 19 -5.94 6.97 2.74
CA TYR A 19 -6.25 8.38 2.49
C TYR A 19 -5.39 9.31 3.37
N ALA A 20 -5.38 9.11 4.68
CA ALA A 20 -4.62 9.93 5.61
C ALA A 20 -3.10 9.82 5.36
N GLY A 21 -2.58 8.59 5.25
CA GLY A 21 -1.16 8.36 4.99
C GLY A 21 -0.70 8.96 3.68
N PHE A 22 -1.51 8.88 2.62
CA PHE A 22 -1.14 9.44 1.34
C PHE A 22 -1.29 10.96 1.28
N THR A 23 -2.42 11.50 1.76
CA THR A 23 -2.71 12.95 1.63
C THR A 23 -2.03 13.81 2.70
N GLN A 24 -1.93 13.33 3.95
CA GLN A 24 -1.40 14.13 5.06
C GLN A 24 0.08 13.85 5.34
N VAL A 25 0.51 12.58 5.21
CA VAL A 25 1.88 12.17 5.53
C VAL A 25 2.76 12.24 4.29
N ALA A 26 2.41 11.54 3.21
CA ALA A 26 3.17 11.54 1.96
C ALA A 26 3.08 12.88 1.21
N ARG A 27 1.94 13.57 1.25
CA ARG A 27 1.69 14.89 0.63
C ARG A 27 2.10 14.92 -0.84
N PRO A 28 1.39 14.20 -1.73
CA PRO A 28 1.77 14.05 -3.11
C PRO A 28 1.70 15.37 -3.89
N ASN A 29 2.61 15.51 -4.85
CA ASN A 29 2.51 16.49 -5.92
C ASN A 29 2.23 15.79 -7.24
N LYS A 30 1.55 16.45 -8.15
CA LYS A 30 1.36 15.93 -9.50
C LYS A 30 2.72 15.69 -10.16
N GLY A 31 2.89 14.49 -10.73
CA GLY A 31 4.13 14.06 -11.36
C GLY A 31 5.13 13.37 -10.42
N ASP A 32 4.84 13.24 -9.11
CA ASP A 32 5.68 12.45 -8.21
C ASP A 32 5.77 10.98 -8.65
N PHE A 33 6.94 10.38 -8.47
CA PHE A 33 7.16 8.95 -8.62
C PHE A 33 6.89 8.24 -7.30
N VAL A 34 5.85 7.42 -7.27
CA VAL A 34 5.33 6.77 -6.06
C VAL A 34 5.61 5.27 -6.11
N PHE A 35 6.28 4.77 -5.09
CA PHE A 35 6.41 3.34 -4.84
C PHE A 35 5.46 2.92 -3.71
N VAL A 36 4.70 1.84 -3.92
CA VAL A 36 3.78 1.26 -2.93
C VAL A 36 4.17 -0.19 -2.69
N SER A 37 4.57 -0.54 -1.48
CA SER A 37 4.79 -1.93 -1.10
C SER A 37 3.50 -2.60 -0.61
N ALA A 38 3.41 -3.95 -0.72
CA ALA A 38 2.17 -4.70 -0.47
C ALA A 38 0.97 -4.10 -1.21
N ALA A 39 1.21 -3.68 -2.46
CA ALA A 39 0.33 -2.82 -3.25
C ALA A 39 -1.05 -3.43 -3.54
N SER A 40 -1.17 -4.76 -3.59
CA SER A 40 -2.45 -5.45 -3.80
C SER A 40 -3.26 -5.67 -2.51
N GLY A 41 -2.73 -5.28 -1.35
CA GLY A 41 -3.43 -5.40 -0.07
C GLY A 41 -4.52 -4.34 0.14
N ALA A 42 -5.23 -4.41 1.27
CA ALA A 42 -6.36 -3.52 1.58
C ALA A 42 -6.00 -2.02 1.52
N VAL A 43 -4.85 -1.64 2.07
CA VAL A 43 -4.37 -0.24 2.06
C VAL A 43 -3.70 0.08 0.73
N GLY A 44 -2.80 -0.78 0.26
CA GLY A 44 -1.97 -0.52 -0.93
C GLY A 44 -2.77 -0.29 -2.22
N GLN A 45 -3.85 -1.08 -2.44
CA GLN A 45 -4.72 -0.90 -3.61
C GLN A 45 -5.40 0.47 -3.64
N VAL A 46 -5.73 1.03 -2.47
CA VAL A 46 -6.34 2.37 -2.37
C VAL A 46 -5.28 3.46 -2.57
N VAL A 47 -4.13 3.33 -1.92
CA VAL A 47 -3.01 4.28 -2.06
C VAL A 47 -2.61 4.46 -3.52
N GLY A 48 -2.42 3.35 -4.25
CA GLY A 48 -2.02 3.42 -5.66
C GLY A 48 -3.03 4.16 -6.53
N GLN A 49 -4.32 3.89 -6.33
CA GLN A 49 -5.38 4.56 -7.10
C GLN A 49 -5.52 6.04 -6.72
N LEU A 50 -5.39 6.39 -5.44
CA LEU A 50 -5.33 7.80 -5.02
C LEU A 50 -4.11 8.51 -5.64
N ALA A 51 -2.97 7.83 -5.74
CA ALA A 51 -1.78 8.37 -6.39
C ALA A 51 -2.01 8.59 -7.90
N LYS A 52 -2.72 7.67 -8.57
CA LYS A 52 -3.13 7.87 -9.97
C LYS A 52 -4.06 9.07 -10.13
N ILE A 53 -5.05 9.24 -9.23
CA ILE A 53 -5.97 10.38 -9.23
C ILE A 53 -5.20 11.70 -9.01
N ALA A 54 -4.17 11.69 -8.16
CA ALA A 54 -3.30 12.85 -7.93
C ALA A 54 -2.34 13.15 -9.11
N GLY A 55 -2.31 12.30 -10.15
CA GLY A 55 -1.48 12.47 -11.34
C GLY A 55 -0.03 12.04 -11.13
N CYS A 56 0.23 11.08 -10.25
CA CYS A 56 1.53 10.49 -10.00
C CYS A 56 1.84 9.33 -10.98
N TYR A 57 3.13 9.03 -11.14
CA TYR A 57 3.58 7.76 -11.71
C TYR A 57 3.70 6.73 -10.58
N VAL A 58 3.01 5.60 -10.70
CA VAL A 58 2.82 4.66 -9.59
C VAL A 58 3.38 3.29 -9.92
N VAL A 59 4.28 2.82 -9.06
CA VAL A 59 4.83 1.47 -9.12
C VAL A 59 4.47 0.70 -7.86
N GLY A 60 4.06 -0.56 -8.03
CA GLY A 60 3.69 -1.43 -6.93
C GLY A 60 4.56 -2.68 -6.81
N SER A 61 4.73 -3.20 -5.58
CA SER A 61 5.24 -4.55 -5.40
C SER A 61 4.18 -5.46 -4.78
N ALA A 62 4.15 -6.71 -5.26
CA ALA A 62 3.24 -7.75 -4.80
C ALA A 62 3.94 -9.12 -4.77
N GLY A 63 3.33 -10.12 -4.16
CA GLY A 63 3.97 -11.42 -3.92
C GLY A 63 3.58 -12.52 -4.91
N SER A 64 2.96 -12.19 -6.05
CA SER A 64 2.70 -13.11 -7.16
C SER A 64 2.47 -12.34 -8.46
N ASP A 65 2.65 -13.02 -9.60
CA ASP A 65 2.47 -12.43 -10.92
C ASP A 65 1.00 -12.11 -11.20
N GLU A 66 0.06 -12.89 -10.65
CA GLU A 66 -1.37 -12.59 -10.67
C GLU A 66 -1.67 -11.23 -10.02
N LYS A 67 -1.09 -10.96 -8.84
CA LYS A 67 -1.26 -9.68 -8.15
C LYS A 67 -0.58 -8.54 -8.91
N VAL A 68 0.58 -8.78 -9.51
CA VAL A 68 1.24 -7.80 -10.39
C VAL A 68 0.34 -7.44 -11.58
N SER A 69 -0.26 -8.45 -12.22
CA SER A 69 -1.23 -8.23 -13.30
C SER A 69 -2.43 -7.41 -12.82
N LEU A 70 -2.98 -7.74 -11.64
CA LEU A 70 -4.09 -7.02 -11.02
C LEU A 70 -3.76 -5.54 -10.79
N LEU A 71 -2.57 -5.22 -10.29
CA LEU A 71 -2.12 -3.84 -10.09
C LEU A 71 -2.16 -3.04 -11.38
N LYS A 72 -1.66 -3.61 -12.47
CA LYS A 72 -1.56 -2.92 -13.77
C LYS A 72 -2.91 -2.83 -14.48
N THR A 73 -3.66 -3.94 -14.53
CA THR A 73 -4.88 -4.02 -15.36
C THR A 73 -6.13 -3.48 -14.67
N LYS A 74 -6.22 -3.58 -13.36
CA LYS A 74 -7.42 -3.22 -12.61
C LYS A 74 -7.27 -1.94 -11.79
N PHE A 75 -6.08 -1.73 -11.18
CA PHE A 75 -5.84 -0.55 -10.34
C PHE A 75 -5.10 0.57 -11.05
N GLY A 76 -4.67 0.37 -12.32
CA GLY A 76 -4.08 1.40 -13.16
C GLY A 76 -2.67 1.84 -12.73
N PHE A 77 -1.93 0.99 -12.02
CA PHE A 77 -0.50 1.24 -11.76
C PHE A 77 0.27 1.29 -13.09
N ASP A 78 1.23 2.18 -13.18
CA ASP A 78 2.05 2.34 -14.38
C ASP A 78 3.00 1.17 -14.56
N ASP A 79 3.56 0.65 -13.45
CA ASP A 79 4.33 -0.58 -13.44
C ASP A 79 4.22 -1.33 -12.10
N ALA A 80 4.63 -2.58 -12.09
CA ALA A 80 4.63 -3.41 -10.89
C ALA A 80 5.58 -4.59 -11.03
N PHE A 81 6.08 -5.11 -9.90
CA PHE A 81 6.95 -6.30 -9.89
C PHE A 81 6.59 -7.28 -8.77
N ASN A 82 6.90 -8.56 -9.02
CA ASN A 82 6.78 -9.63 -8.03
C ASN A 82 8.07 -9.69 -7.20
N TYR A 83 8.01 -9.17 -5.95
CA TYR A 83 9.19 -9.13 -5.09
C TYR A 83 9.77 -10.51 -4.74
N LYS A 84 8.96 -11.58 -4.84
CA LYS A 84 9.42 -12.96 -4.59
C LYS A 84 10.25 -13.54 -5.74
N SER A 85 10.10 -12.99 -6.93
CA SER A 85 10.87 -13.40 -8.14
C SER A 85 12.13 -12.57 -8.34
N GLU A 86 12.30 -11.48 -7.57
CA GLU A 86 13.48 -10.62 -7.67
C GLU A 86 14.60 -11.09 -6.76
N THR A 87 15.79 -11.20 -7.29
CA THR A 87 17.01 -11.49 -6.50
C THR A 87 17.61 -10.24 -5.89
N ASP A 88 17.32 -9.07 -6.46
CA ASP A 88 17.77 -7.75 -6.03
C ASP A 88 16.61 -6.74 -6.12
N LEU A 89 16.07 -6.36 -4.96
CA LEU A 89 14.99 -5.38 -4.87
C LEU A 89 15.42 -3.98 -5.32
N GLY A 90 16.68 -3.61 -5.13
CA GLY A 90 17.24 -2.34 -5.58
C GLY A 90 17.26 -2.26 -7.12
N ALA A 91 17.69 -3.34 -7.77
CA ALA A 91 17.67 -3.45 -9.23
C ALA A 91 16.24 -3.42 -9.79
N ALA A 92 15.29 -4.09 -9.13
CA ALA A 92 13.87 -4.06 -9.51
C ALA A 92 13.29 -2.65 -9.42
N LEU A 93 13.54 -1.95 -8.30
CA LEU A 93 13.12 -0.56 -8.12
C LEU A 93 13.76 0.36 -9.15
N LYS A 94 15.06 0.22 -9.42
CA LYS A 94 15.75 1.02 -10.44
C LYS A 94 15.21 0.79 -11.84
N ARG A 95 14.80 -0.43 -12.15
CA ARG A 95 14.20 -0.78 -13.44
C ARG A 95 12.83 -0.11 -13.63
N CYS A 96 11.97 -0.15 -12.60
CA CYS A 96 10.61 0.38 -12.67
C CYS A 96 10.55 1.90 -12.42
N LEU A 97 11.51 2.45 -11.68
CA LEU A 97 11.62 3.86 -11.29
C LEU A 97 13.04 4.37 -11.59
N PRO A 98 13.42 4.49 -12.88
CA PRO A 98 14.78 4.83 -13.28
C PRO A 98 15.24 6.21 -12.78
N ASP A 99 14.28 7.15 -12.60
CA ASP A 99 14.53 8.49 -12.09
C ASP A 99 14.50 8.59 -10.57
N GLY A 100 14.21 7.47 -9.88
CA GLY A 100 14.13 7.39 -8.42
C GLY A 100 12.71 7.58 -7.88
N ILE A 101 12.61 7.61 -6.54
CA ILE A 101 11.33 7.58 -5.79
C ILE A 101 11.14 8.91 -5.08
N ASP A 102 10.04 9.62 -5.33
CA ASP A 102 9.64 10.81 -4.57
C ASP A 102 8.86 10.43 -3.30
N ILE A 103 7.98 9.42 -3.42
CA ILE A 103 7.17 8.92 -2.30
C ILE A 103 7.29 7.40 -2.22
N TYR A 104 7.63 6.91 -1.04
CA TYR A 104 7.48 5.50 -0.70
C TYR A 104 6.39 5.34 0.36
N PHE A 105 5.31 4.65 0.00
CA PHE A 105 4.27 4.25 0.95
C PHE A 105 4.61 2.85 1.47
N ASP A 106 5.12 2.79 2.70
CA ASP A 106 5.69 1.58 3.28
C ASP A 106 4.70 0.83 4.17
N SER A 107 4.36 -0.40 3.75
CA SER A 107 3.60 -1.37 4.55
C SER A 107 4.42 -2.62 4.89
N VAL A 108 5.69 -2.68 4.46
CA VAL A 108 6.53 -3.89 4.52
C VAL A 108 7.72 -3.73 5.46
N GLY A 109 8.43 -2.61 5.40
CA GLY A 109 9.67 -2.40 6.17
C GLY A 109 10.83 -3.28 5.71
N GLY A 110 11.77 -3.55 6.61
CA GLY A 110 12.87 -4.49 6.42
C GLY A 110 13.71 -4.23 5.17
N ALA A 111 14.04 -5.29 4.45
CA ALA A 111 14.86 -5.23 3.24
C ALA A 111 14.23 -4.37 2.12
N THR A 112 12.90 -4.27 2.05
CA THR A 112 12.22 -3.42 1.07
C THR A 112 12.44 -1.95 1.37
N LEU A 113 12.31 -1.53 2.63
CA LEU A 113 12.62 -0.17 3.07
C LEU A 113 14.09 0.16 2.80
N ASP A 114 14.98 -0.77 3.11
CA ASP A 114 16.41 -0.61 2.93
C ASP A 114 16.79 -0.39 1.45
N ALA A 115 16.20 -1.17 0.54
CA ALA A 115 16.38 -1.01 -0.89
C ALA A 115 15.77 0.30 -1.41
N ALA A 116 14.57 0.66 -0.92
CA ALA A 116 13.89 1.89 -1.32
C ALA A 116 14.69 3.15 -0.95
N LEU A 117 15.30 3.20 0.24
CA LEU A 117 16.11 4.34 0.69
C LEU A 117 17.25 4.66 -0.30
N LEU A 118 17.86 3.64 -0.91
CA LEU A 118 18.89 3.82 -1.94
C LEU A 118 18.34 4.43 -3.23
N GLN A 119 17.05 4.23 -3.53
CA GLN A 119 16.40 4.73 -4.74
C GLN A 119 15.61 6.04 -4.53
N MET A 120 15.46 6.51 -3.27
CA MET A 120 14.78 7.77 -2.99
C MET A 120 15.51 8.95 -3.65
N ARG A 121 14.72 9.91 -4.15
CA ARG A 121 15.21 11.21 -4.64
C ARG A 121 15.51 12.15 -3.48
N HIS A 122 16.21 13.24 -3.77
CA HIS A 122 16.43 14.30 -2.79
C HIS A 122 15.08 14.93 -2.39
N GLY A 123 14.87 15.11 -1.09
CA GLY A 123 13.59 15.60 -0.54
C GLY A 123 12.46 14.57 -0.56
N GLY A 124 12.77 13.30 -0.83
CA GLY A 124 11.79 12.21 -0.85
C GLY A 124 11.09 12.00 0.49
N ARG A 125 9.95 11.33 0.46
CA ARG A 125 9.07 11.11 1.62
C ARG A 125 8.74 9.64 1.76
N VAL A 126 8.93 9.09 2.95
CA VAL A 126 8.53 7.73 3.30
C VAL A 126 7.40 7.80 4.31
N ALA A 127 6.19 7.39 3.91
CA ALA A 127 5.05 7.24 4.81
C ALA A 127 5.04 5.82 5.35
N VAL A 128 5.43 5.64 6.61
CA VAL A 128 5.53 4.33 7.25
C VAL A 128 4.18 3.97 7.86
N CYS A 129 3.44 3.10 7.15
CA CYS A 129 2.12 2.61 7.53
C CYS A 129 2.18 1.30 8.32
N GLY A 130 3.17 0.44 8.01
CA GLY A 130 3.34 -0.84 8.64
C GLY A 130 4.64 -1.51 8.25
N MET A 131 4.98 -2.59 8.95
CA MET A 131 6.21 -3.35 8.73
C MET A 131 5.93 -4.86 8.76
N ILE A 132 5.04 -5.33 7.87
CA ILE A 132 4.55 -6.73 7.89
C ILE A 132 5.69 -7.75 7.80
N SER A 133 6.81 -7.43 7.17
CA SER A 133 7.98 -8.30 7.10
C SER A 133 8.70 -8.46 8.44
N GLN A 134 8.38 -7.63 9.45
CA GLN A 134 9.04 -7.63 10.75
C GLN A 134 8.16 -8.24 11.85
N TYR A 135 6.87 -8.43 11.59
CA TYR A 135 5.95 -8.96 12.60
C TYR A 135 6.23 -10.44 12.86
N GLY A 136 6.45 -10.77 14.12
CA GLY A 136 6.70 -12.16 14.56
C GLY A 136 8.13 -12.67 14.31
N LEU A 137 9.07 -11.81 13.93
CA LEU A 137 10.48 -12.16 13.87
C LEU A 137 11.10 -12.09 15.28
N GLU A 138 11.92 -13.10 15.63
CA GLU A 138 12.75 -13.07 16.86
C GLU A 138 13.82 -11.97 16.76
N GLU A 139 14.44 -11.85 15.58
CA GLU A 139 15.43 -10.81 15.27
C GLU A 139 14.93 -9.92 14.13
N PRO A 140 14.51 -8.67 14.41
CA PRO A 140 14.10 -7.73 13.38
C PRO A 140 15.24 -7.38 12.42
N TYR A 141 14.92 -7.17 11.14
CA TYR A 141 15.89 -6.71 10.16
C TYR A 141 16.36 -5.30 10.49
N GLY A 142 17.67 -5.12 10.66
CA GLY A 142 18.29 -3.81 10.87
C GLY A 142 18.42 -3.04 9.56
N VAL A 143 17.79 -1.86 9.47
CA VAL A 143 17.90 -0.99 8.29
C VAL A 143 19.31 -0.41 8.21
N ARG A 144 20.04 -0.72 7.14
CA ARG A 144 21.45 -0.38 6.95
C ARG A 144 21.65 0.97 6.25
N ASN A 145 20.69 1.35 5.42
CA ASN A 145 20.79 2.52 4.52
C ASN A 145 20.16 3.81 5.10
N LEU A 146 19.96 3.87 6.44
CA LEU A 146 19.42 5.07 7.10
C LEU A 146 20.24 6.34 6.85
N TYR A 147 21.54 6.21 6.56
CA TYR A 147 22.41 7.36 6.21
C TYR A 147 21.91 8.12 4.97
N CYS A 148 21.13 7.47 4.09
CA CYS A 148 20.51 8.12 2.94
C CYS A 148 19.57 9.27 3.34
N ILE A 149 18.98 9.20 4.55
CA ILE A 149 18.10 10.25 5.08
C ILE A 149 18.84 11.58 5.15
N ILE A 150 20.11 11.57 5.57
CA ILE A 150 20.96 12.77 5.67
C ILE A 150 21.32 13.26 4.26
N GLY A 151 21.95 12.38 3.46
CA GLY A 151 22.50 12.77 2.14
C GLY A 151 21.44 13.22 1.13
N LYS A 152 20.21 12.69 1.25
CA LYS A 152 19.10 12.98 0.33
C LYS A 152 17.98 13.81 0.97
N THR A 153 18.14 14.24 2.23
CA THR A 153 17.14 15.02 2.98
C THR A 153 15.75 14.34 2.97
N ILE A 154 15.73 13.01 3.17
CA ILE A 154 14.51 12.21 3.13
C ILE A 154 13.72 12.43 4.43
N ARG A 155 12.42 12.64 4.33
CA ARG A 155 11.51 12.62 5.46
C ARG A 155 10.94 11.21 5.62
N VAL A 156 11.16 10.59 6.79
CA VAL A 156 10.55 9.32 7.17
C VAL A 156 9.58 9.58 8.32
N GLU A 157 8.31 9.28 8.10
CA GLU A 157 7.26 9.59 9.07
C GLU A 157 6.34 8.39 9.26
N GLY A 158 6.29 7.87 10.50
CA GLY A 158 5.31 6.87 10.91
C GLY A 158 3.99 7.52 11.30
N PHE A 159 2.89 6.84 11.02
CA PHE A 159 1.57 7.33 11.39
C PHE A 159 0.65 6.20 11.83
N ASN A 160 -0.36 6.56 12.61
CA ASN A 160 -1.45 5.67 12.99
C ASN A 160 -2.78 6.35 12.68
N VAL A 161 -3.70 5.60 12.05
CA VAL A 161 -5.00 6.11 11.61
C VAL A 161 -5.83 6.73 12.75
N ASN A 162 -5.62 6.32 13.99
CA ASN A 162 -6.33 6.87 15.15
C ASN A 162 -6.16 8.39 15.29
N GLY A 163 -5.04 8.95 14.85
CA GLY A 163 -4.82 10.40 14.83
C GLY A 163 -5.59 11.15 13.73
N TYR A 164 -6.26 10.42 12.82
CA TYR A 164 -6.85 10.97 11.60
C TYR A 164 -8.36 10.77 11.47
N PHE A 165 -9.05 10.30 12.50
CA PHE A 165 -10.51 10.12 12.45
C PHE A 165 -11.29 11.41 12.19
N HIS A 166 -10.72 12.56 12.48
CA HIS A 166 -11.31 13.85 12.12
C HIS A 166 -11.44 14.08 10.61
N LEU A 167 -10.69 13.33 9.78
CA LEU A 167 -10.79 13.36 8.32
C LEU A 167 -11.90 12.46 7.77
N TYR A 168 -12.52 11.61 8.61
CA TYR A 168 -13.46 10.58 8.15
C TYR A 168 -14.60 11.14 7.29
N PRO A 169 -15.29 12.24 7.67
CA PRO A 169 -16.40 12.77 6.85
C PRO A 169 -15.95 13.19 5.45
N ARG A 170 -14.80 13.84 5.35
CA ARG A 170 -14.23 14.26 4.06
C ARG A 170 -13.76 13.06 3.23
N PHE A 171 -13.10 12.11 3.88
CA PHE A 171 -12.67 10.86 3.26
C PHE A 171 -13.84 10.10 2.66
N GLU A 172 -14.93 9.93 3.42
CA GLU A 172 -16.14 9.21 2.99
C GLU A 172 -16.77 9.87 1.75
N GLU A 173 -16.91 11.19 1.75
CA GLU A 173 -17.46 11.96 0.62
C GLU A 173 -16.61 11.81 -0.64
N GLU A 174 -15.29 12.04 -0.54
CA GLU A 174 -14.38 11.94 -1.69
C GLU A 174 -14.31 10.52 -2.24
N MET A 175 -14.20 9.50 -1.37
CA MET A 175 -14.13 8.10 -1.81
C MET A 175 -15.42 7.61 -2.43
N ALA A 176 -16.58 7.99 -1.90
CA ALA A 176 -17.87 7.68 -2.51
C ALA A 176 -17.96 8.27 -3.94
N GLY A 177 -17.46 9.49 -4.12
CA GLY A 177 -17.35 10.13 -5.44
C GLY A 177 -16.43 9.35 -6.38
N TYR A 178 -15.23 8.97 -5.94
CA TYR A 178 -14.26 8.23 -6.76
C TYR A 178 -14.77 6.84 -7.16
N ILE A 179 -15.46 6.14 -6.26
CA ILE A 179 -16.07 4.83 -6.56
C ILE A 179 -17.20 4.99 -7.57
N LYS A 180 -18.08 5.97 -7.37
CA LYS A 180 -19.19 6.26 -8.29
C LYS A 180 -18.70 6.60 -9.70
N ASP A 181 -17.60 7.35 -9.79
CA ASP A 181 -16.98 7.74 -11.04
C ASP A 181 -16.15 6.62 -11.68
N GLY A 182 -16.02 5.45 -11.03
CA GLY A 182 -15.19 4.35 -11.48
C GLY A 182 -13.68 4.61 -11.40
N LYS A 183 -13.26 5.64 -10.65
CA LYS A 183 -11.84 6.01 -10.48
C LYS A 183 -11.15 5.14 -9.42
N VAL A 184 -11.92 4.54 -8.51
CA VAL A 184 -11.42 3.61 -7.50
C VAL A 184 -12.22 2.31 -7.60
N THR A 185 -11.51 1.22 -7.74
CA THR A 185 -12.02 -0.14 -7.76
C THR A 185 -11.45 -0.92 -6.58
N ILE A 186 -12.27 -1.76 -5.95
CA ILE A 186 -11.89 -2.56 -4.80
C ILE A 186 -11.87 -4.04 -5.17
N VAL A 187 -10.90 -4.75 -4.62
CA VAL A 187 -10.84 -6.21 -4.65
C VAL A 187 -10.86 -6.75 -3.24
N GLU A 188 -11.79 -7.65 -3.01
CA GLU A 188 -11.98 -8.36 -1.75
C GLU A 188 -11.70 -9.85 -1.95
N ASP A 189 -11.10 -10.46 -0.94
CA ASP A 189 -10.86 -11.90 -0.83
C ASP A 189 -11.75 -12.41 0.31
N VAL A 190 -12.83 -13.08 -0.03
CA VAL A 190 -13.87 -13.46 0.93
C VAL A 190 -13.79 -14.96 1.22
N VAL A 191 -13.64 -15.33 2.48
CA VAL A 191 -13.79 -16.70 2.96
C VAL A 191 -15.06 -16.86 3.80
N GLU A 192 -15.67 -18.03 3.72
CA GLU A 192 -16.95 -18.32 4.37
C GLU A 192 -16.77 -18.91 5.78
N GLY A 193 -17.58 -18.45 6.72
CA GLY A 193 -17.70 -18.97 8.06
C GLY A 193 -16.62 -18.52 9.03
N ILE A 194 -17.00 -18.31 10.29
CA ILE A 194 -16.09 -17.88 11.36
C ILE A 194 -14.91 -18.88 11.59
N GLY A 195 -15.12 -20.16 11.32
CA GLY A 195 -14.08 -21.18 11.41
C GLY A 195 -12.91 -20.97 10.44
N SER A 196 -13.10 -20.22 9.36
CA SER A 196 -12.07 -19.87 8.38
C SER A 196 -11.17 -18.69 8.82
N ALA A 197 -11.61 -17.92 9.83
CA ALA A 197 -10.93 -16.69 10.26
C ALA A 197 -9.47 -16.92 10.70
N PRO A 198 -9.11 -17.96 11.49
CA PRO A 198 -7.72 -18.19 11.87
C PRO A 198 -6.80 -18.45 10.67
N ALA A 199 -7.25 -19.27 9.71
CA ALA A 199 -6.48 -19.57 8.51
C ALA A 199 -6.32 -18.35 7.59
N ALA A 200 -7.38 -17.56 7.45
CA ALA A 200 -7.37 -16.29 6.71
C ALA A 200 -6.38 -15.30 7.33
N LEU A 201 -6.39 -15.14 8.66
CA LEU A 201 -5.46 -14.27 9.38
C LEU A 201 -4.00 -14.72 9.18
N ILE A 202 -3.71 -16.01 9.36
CA ILE A 202 -2.36 -16.57 9.13
C ILE A 202 -1.93 -16.35 7.67
N GLY A 203 -2.88 -16.47 6.73
CA GLY A 203 -2.65 -16.24 5.31
C GLY A 203 -2.15 -14.84 4.99
N LEU A 204 -2.53 -13.80 5.75
CA LEU A 204 -2.05 -12.44 5.56
C LEU A 204 -0.53 -12.32 5.71
N PHE A 205 0.06 -13.01 6.69
CA PHE A 205 1.52 -12.98 6.94
C PHE A 205 2.33 -13.66 5.84
N SER A 206 1.71 -14.55 5.07
CA SER A 206 2.33 -15.22 3.91
C SER A 206 1.90 -14.59 2.57
N GLY A 207 1.04 -13.56 2.61
CA GLY A 207 0.54 -12.86 1.43
C GLY A 207 -0.32 -13.76 0.55
N LYS A 208 -1.18 -14.61 1.10
CA LYS A 208 -2.09 -15.48 0.34
C LYS A 208 -3.29 -14.72 -0.22
N ASN A 209 -3.78 -13.71 0.50
CA ASN A 209 -4.95 -12.92 0.12
C ASN A 209 -4.72 -12.11 -1.16
N VAL A 210 -5.77 -11.97 -1.97
CA VAL A 210 -5.82 -11.06 -3.13
C VAL A 210 -6.79 -9.92 -2.81
N GLY A 211 -6.25 -8.73 -2.55
CA GLY A 211 -7.07 -7.62 -2.06
C GLY A 211 -7.29 -7.63 -0.56
N LYS A 212 -8.45 -7.12 -0.12
CA LYS A 212 -8.86 -7.09 1.28
C LYS A 212 -9.41 -8.45 1.69
N GLN A 213 -8.77 -9.10 2.69
CA GLN A 213 -9.30 -10.32 3.28
C GLN A 213 -10.54 -10.02 4.12
N LEU A 214 -11.62 -10.72 3.85
CA LEU A 214 -12.88 -10.70 4.60
C LEU A 214 -13.26 -12.10 5.02
N VAL A 215 -14.06 -12.18 6.10
CA VAL A 215 -14.67 -13.42 6.57
C VAL A 215 -16.19 -13.19 6.64
N ALA A 216 -16.96 -13.88 5.80
CA ALA A 216 -18.41 -13.86 5.86
C ALA A 216 -18.89 -14.77 7.00
N ILE A 217 -19.48 -14.18 8.05
CA ILE A 217 -19.87 -14.92 9.29
C ILE A 217 -21.25 -15.54 9.16
N ALA A 218 -22.18 -14.88 8.47
CA ALA A 218 -23.52 -15.38 8.19
C ALA A 218 -23.82 -15.27 6.70
N GLY A 219 -24.60 -16.21 6.18
CA GLY A 219 -25.05 -16.12 4.79
C GLY A 219 -25.77 -14.80 4.55
N ALA A 220 -25.24 -14.04 3.63
CA ALA A 220 -25.77 -12.75 3.24
C ALA A 220 -27.00 -12.93 2.36
#